data_2cd5484521ffec84237a69ba41475a8c
#
_entry.id   2cd5484521ffec84237a69ba41475a8c
#
_cell.length_a   1.000
_cell.length_b   1.000
_cell.length_c   1.000
_cell.angle_alpha   90.00
_cell.angle_beta   90.00
_cell.angle_gamma   90.00
#
_symmetry.space_group_name_H-M   'P 1'
#
loop_
_entity.id
_entity.type
_entity.pdbx_description
1 polymer ?
#
loop_
_entity_poly.entity_id
_entity_poly.type
_entity_poly.pdbx_seq_one_letter_code
_entity_poly.pdbx_strand_id
1 'polypeptide(L)'
;MTYAELITKIRDYCEVDANVFTSTILNGFIEDAEFRILRDVDSDNNRQYAQADIVAGQRYVNTPLINNQTLIIRSCQITNSTGGANDSNRSFIEYRDTSYISEFNPTGAQGLPKYFSYWDENTLVLAPTPDQNYNMQINYILKPAGLSVSNTTTYLSTEFSNGLTYACLVEAFGFLKGPADMIQYYEGKYQQALQGFSIEQMGRRRRDEFTQGSPRIQTKQ
;
A
#
# COMPACT_ATOMS: atom_id res chain seq x y z
N MET A 1 -16.85 -11.84 -2.81
CA MET A 1 -16.39 -13.19 -3.23
C MET A 1 -15.37 -13.70 -2.23
N THR A 2 -15.57 -14.89 -1.72
CA THR A 2 -14.65 -15.54 -0.77
C THR A 2 -13.55 -16.31 -1.52
N TYR A 3 -12.47 -16.66 -0.80
CA TYR A 3 -11.41 -17.52 -1.31
C TYR A 3 -11.92 -18.84 -1.89
N ALA A 4 -12.83 -19.52 -1.18
CA ALA A 4 -13.39 -20.78 -1.65
C ALA A 4 -14.23 -20.64 -2.92
N GLU A 5 -15.03 -19.57 -3.02
CA GLU A 5 -15.81 -19.25 -4.23
C GLU A 5 -14.90 -18.94 -5.43
N LEU A 6 -13.80 -18.21 -5.21
CA LEU A 6 -12.83 -17.91 -6.27
C LEU A 6 -12.16 -19.17 -6.80
N ILE A 7 -11.69 -20.06 -5.91
CA ILE A 7 -11.09 -21.34 -6.29
C ILE A 7 -12.06 -22.19 -7.11
N THR A 8 -13.30 -22.33 -6.64
CA THR A 8 -14.33 -23.08 -7.36
C THR A 8 -14.54 -22.49 -8.74
N LYS A 9 -14.70 -21.17 -8.81
CA LYS A 9 -14.91 -20.45 -10.06
C LYS A 9 -13.75 -20.63 -11.05
N ILE A 10 -12.50 -20.55 -10.59
CA ILE A 10 -11.33 -20.78 -11.48
C ILE A 10 -11.33 -22.19 -12.04
N ARG A 11 -11.62 -23.20 -11.21
CA ARG A 11 -11.69 -24.60 -11.64
C ARG A 11 -12.81 -24.83 -12.66
N ASP A 12 -14.00 -24.27 -12.40
CA ASP A 12 -15.15 -24.38 -13.28
C ASP A 12 -14.89 -23.73 -14.65
N TYR A 13 -14.26 -22.54 -14.69
CA TYR A 13 -13.92 -21.87 -15.94
C TYR A 13 -12.85 -22.57 -16.76
N CYS A 14 -11.93 -23.25 -16.09
CA CYS A 14 -10.87 -24.01 -16.74
C CYS A 14 -11.26 -25.48 -17.01
N GLU A 15 -12.43 -25.93 -16.51
CA GLU A 15 -12.88 -27.33 -16.60
C GLU A 15 -11.85 -28.33 -16.02
N VAL A 16 -11.23 -27.97 -14.87
CA VAL A 16 -10.09 -28.69 -14.29
C VAL A 16 -10.36 -29.12 -12.87
N ASP A 17 -9.97 -30.36 -12.56
CA ASP A 17 -10.09 -30.97 -11.23
C ASP A 17 -9.10 -30.42 -10.20
N ALA A 18 -9.41 -30.68 -8.91
CA ALA A 18 -8.54 -30.35 -7.79
C ALA A 18 -7.18 -31.06 -7.82
N ASN A 19 -7.05 -32.15 -8.58
CA ASN A 19 -5.77 -32.87 -8.76
C ASN A 19 -4.78 -32.11 -9.62
N VAL A 20 -5.28 -31.36 -10.61
CA VAL A 20 -4.45 -30.52 -11.49
C VAL A 20 -4.25 -29.13 -10.85
N PHE A 21 -5.33 -28.48 -10.43
CA PHE A 21 -5.25 -27.23 -9.72
C PHE A 21 -5.29 -27.47 -8.21
N THR A 22 -4.11 -27.82 -7.67
CA THR A 22 -3.92 -27.93 -6.23
C THR A 22 -4.06 -26.57 -5.54
N SER A 23 -4.34 -26.58 -4.23
CA SER A 23 -4.45 -25.31 -3.46
C SER A 23 -3.17 -24.47 -3.54
N THR A 24 -2.00 -25.11 -3.61
CA THR A 24 -0.71 -24.40 -3.73
C THR A 24 -0.61 -23.64 -5.07
N ILE A 25 -1.00 -24.29 -6.17
CA ILE A 25 -0.98 -23.67 -7.51
C ILE A 25 -1.96 -22.51 -7.57
N LEU A 26 -3.18 -22.72 -7.05
CA LEU A 26 -4.20 -21.66 -7.03
C LEU A 26 -3.81 -20.47 -6.15
N ASN A 27 -3.14 -20.72 -5.03
CA ASN A 27 -2.58 -19.64 -4.20
C ASN A 27 -1.56 -18.80 -4.98
N GLY A 28 -0.71 -19.46 -5.79
CA GLY A 28 0.22 -18.74 -6.68
C GLY A 28 -0.51 -17.83 -7.68
N PHE A 29 -1.54 -18.35 -8.36
CA PHE A 29 -2.32 -17.53 -9.30
C PHE A 29 -3.00 -16.33 -8.61
N ILE A 30 -3.53 -16.54 -7.40
CA ILE A 30 -4.16 -15.48 -6.63
C ILE A 30 -3.13 -14.42 -6.21
N GLU A 31 -1.97 -14.86 -5.71
CA GLU A 31 -0.90 -13.95 -5.30
C GLU A 31 -0.39 -13.11 -6.49
N ASP A 32 -0.12 -13.72 -7.62
CA ASP A 32 0.33 -13.03 -8.83
C ASP A 32 -0.73 -12.05 -9.36
N ALA A 33 -2.00 -12.47 -9.34
CA ALA A 33 -3.12 -11.61 -9.73
C ALA A 33 -3.29 -10.41 -8.80
N GLU A 34 -3.24 -10.60 -7.47
CA GLU A 34 -3.32 -9.51 -6.49
C GLU A 34 -2.14 -8.54 -6.64
N PHE A 35 -0.91 -9.05 -6.81
CA PHE A 35 0.26 -8.21 -7.06
C PHE A 35 0.14 -7.39 -8.33
N ARG A 36 -0.36 -7.99 -9.40
CA ARG A 36 -0.58 -7.31 -10.66
C ARG A 36 -1.58 -6.16 -10.50
N ILE A 37 -2.73 -6.41 -9.89
CA ILE A 37 -3.76 -5.39 -9.65
C ILE A 37 -3.22 -4.24 -8.79
N LEU A 38 -2.48 -4.55 -7.71
CA LEU A 38 -1.91 -3.55 -6.82
C LEU A 38 -0.83 -2.67 -7.47
N ARG A 39 -0.16 -3.17 -8.52
CA ARG A 39 0.80 -2.38 -9.32
C ARG A 39 0.10 -1.51 -10.36
N ASP A 40 -0.96 -2.03 -10.97
CA ASP A 40 -1.69 -1.35 -12.03
C ASP A 40 -2.58 -0.23 -11.49
N VAL A 41 -3.08 -0.37 -10.26
CA VAL A 41 -3.98 0.62 -9.64
C VAL A 41 -3.43 1.11 -8.33
N ASP A 42 -3.13 2.40 -8.28
CA ASP A 42 -2.77 3.09 -7.04
C ASP A 42 -4.04 3.37 -6.21
N SER A 43 -4.30 2.50 -5.25
CA SER A 43 -5.47 2.55 -4.38
C SER A 43 -5.14 3.12 -2.99
N ASP A 44 -5.93 4.09 -2.53
CA ASP A 44 -5.83 4.65 -1.17
C ASP A 44 -6.50 3.78 -0.09
N ASN A 45 -7.13 2.67 -0.46
CA ASN A 45 -7.83 1.82 0.50
C ASN A 45 -6.93 1.19 1.58
N ASN A 46 -5.66 1.02 1.26
CA ASN A 46 -4.68 0.46 2.18
C ASN A 46 -3.95 1.55 2.99
N ARG A 47 -4.49 2.78 2.98
CA ARG A 47 -3.99 3.88 3.79
C ARG A 47 -4.28 3.61 5.26
N GLN A 48 -3.25 3.64 6.07
CA GLN A 48 -3.32 3.46 7.51
C GLN A 48 -2.57 4.54 8.26
N TYR A 49 -2.98 4.72 9.52
CA TYR A 49 -2.32 5.59 10.47
C TYR A 49 -1.70 4.75 11.58
N ALA A 50 -0.49 5.07 11.94
CA ALA A 50 0.13 4.52 13.13
C ALA A 50 0.78 5.63 13.94
N GLN A 51 0.83 5.44 15.26
CA GLN A 51 1.45 6.37 16.20
C GLN A 51 2.47 5.62 17.05
N ALA A 52 3.61 6.25 17.32
CA ALA A 52 4.59 5.79 18.28
C ALA A 52 5.29 6.95 18.96
N ASP A 53 5.70 6.72 20.19
CA ASP A 53 6.53 7.67 20.92
C ASP A 53 7.98 7.54 20.47
N ILE A 54 8.59 8.67 20.17
CA ILE A 54 10.03 8.78 19.91
C ILE A 54 10.71 9.38 21.13
N VAL A 55 11.84 8.80 21.48
CA VAL A 55 12.57 9.13 22.70
C VAL A 55 13.62 10.19 22.42
N ALA A 56 13.79 11.13 23.37
CA ALA A 56 14.83 12.13 23.32
C ALA A 56 16.22 11.51 23.14
N GLY A 57 17.04 12.10 22.28
CA GLY A 57 18.37 11.64 21.99
C GLY A 57 18.48 10.45 21.03
N GLN A 58 17.37 9.83 20.63
CA GLN A 58 17.35 8.74 19.68
C GLN A 58 17.09 9.26 18.26
N ARG A 59 18.13 9.21 17.44
CA ARG A 59 18.07 9.61 16.03
C ARG A 59 17.39 8.55 15.16
N TYR A 60 17.59 7.29 15.48
CA TYR A 60 17.07 6.15 14.75
C TYR A 60 15.80 5.65 15.40
N VAL A 61 14.73 5.63 14.66
CA VAL A 61 13.41 5.21 15.14
C VAL A 61 13.09 3.86 14.52
N ASN A 62 13.34 2.81 15.31
CA ASN A 62 12.90 1.46 15.00
C ASN A 62 11.54 1.26 15.64
N THR A 63 10.47 1.37 14.89
CA THR A 63 9.12 1.30 15.43
C THR A 63 8.34 0.18 14.78
N PRO A 64 7.38 -0.43 15.51
CA PRO A 64 6.40 -1.33 14.90
C PRO A 64 5.49 -0.62 13.89
N LEU A 65 5.63 0.70 13.73
CA LEU A 65 4.94 1.50 12.72
C LEU A 65 5.45 1.24 11.31
N ILE A 66 6.71 0.81 11.21
CA ILE A 66 7.36 0.50 9.94
C ILE A 66 7.72 -0.96 10.01
N ASN A 67 6.99 -1.76 9.30
CA ASN A 67 7.24 -3.19 9.17
C ASN A 67 7.36 -3.53 7.67
N ASN A 68 7.73 -4.76 7.38
CA ASN A 68 7.88 -5.29 6.02
C ASN A 68 6.59 -5.15 5.17
N GLN A 69 5.50 -4.70 5.77
CA GLN A 69 4.22 -4.48 5.11
C GLN A 69 4.00 -3.01 4.73
N THR A 70 4.85 -2.09 5.18
CA THR A 70 4.77 -0.68 4.81
C THR A 70 5.39 -0.47 3.44
N LEU A 71 4.55 -0.12 2.46
CA LEU A 71 5.01 0.14 1.08
C LEU A 71 5.56 1.56 0.94
N ILE A 72 4.79 2.56 1.35
CA ILE A 72 5.12 3.97 1.17
C ILE A 72 4.64 4.78 2.36
N ILE A 73 5.48 5.63 2.91
CA ILE A 73 5.06 6.66 3.87
C ILE A 73 4.59 7.88 3.08
N ARG A 74 3.32 8.25 3.27
CA ARG A 74 2.70 9.42 2.62
C ARG A 74 2.99 10.71 3.37
N SER A 75 2.89 10.68 4.69
CA SER A 75 3.21 11.82 5.54
C SER A 75 3.67 11.36 6.92
N CYS A 76 4.56 12.14 7.49
CA CYS A 76 5.05 11.97 8.84
C CYS A 76 4.85 13.28 9.61
N GLN A 77 4.34 13.18 10.82
CA GLN A 77 4.08 14.32 11.71
C GLN A 77 4.56 13.98 13.10
N ILE A 78 4.99 15.00 13.83
CA ILE A 78 5.27 14.89 15.26
C ILE A 78 4.43 15.88 16.04
N THR A 79 4.01 15.46 17.22
CA THR A 79 3.30 16.30 18.17
C THR A 79 4.13 16.50 19.44
N ASN A 80 4.06 17.72 19.99
CA ASN A 80 4.80 18.10 21.20
C ASN A 80 4.20 17.54 22.50
N SER A 81 3.10 16.79 22.43
CA SER A 81 2.48 16.26 23.63
C SER A 81 2.76 14.77 23.78
N THR A 82 3.42 14.40 24.85
CA THR A 82 3.50 13.05 25.37
C THR A 82 2.09 12.52 25.66
N GLY A 83 1.59 11.65 24.78
CA GLY A 83 0.45 10.79 25.10
C GLY A 83 -0.93 11.44 25.16
N GLY A 84 -1.29 12.29 24.22
CA GLY A 84 -2.64 12.81 24.18
C GLY A 84 -3.15 13.19 22.81
N ALA A 85 -4.41 12.90 22.55
CA ALA A 85 -5.14 13.23 21.33
C ALA A 85 -5.35 14.74 21.09
N ASN A 86 -4.64 15.61 21.80
CA ASN A 86 -4.71 17.05 21.62
C ASN A 86 -3.76 17.51 20.52
N ASP A 87 -4.31 17.66 19.35
CA ASP A 87 -3.71 18.06 18.07
C ASP A 87 -3.11 19.48 18.03
N SER A 88 -2.84 20.11 19.16
CA SER A 88 -2.59 21.55 19.21
C SER A 88 -1.23 21.99 18.65
N ASN A 89 -0.25 21.10 18.46
CA ASN A 89 1.07 21.46 17.94
C ASN A 89 1.66 20.36 17.06
N ARG A 90 1.09 20.16 15.87
CA ARG A 90 1.63 19.25 14.87
C ARG A 90 2.67 19.93 14.02
N SER A 91 3.83 19.32 13.90
CA SER A 91 4.87 19.66 12.92
C SER A 91 4.97 18.55 11.89
N PHE A 92 4.85 18.91 10.61
CA PHE A 92 5.15 17.99 9.51
C PHE A 92 6.67 17.80 9.40
N ILE A 93 7.06 16.57 9.15
CA ILE A 93 8.45 16.20 8.88
C ILE A 93 8.55 15.87 7.38
N GLU A 94 9.47 16.52 6.69
CA GLU A 94 9.71 16.29 5.27
C GLU A 94 10.61 15.07 5.05
N TYR A 95 10.29 14.30 4.01
CA TYR A 95 11.18 13.26 3.52
C TYR A 95 12.39 13.89 2.81
N ARG A 96 13.57 13.45 3.17
CA ARG A 96 14.84 13.81 2.51
C ARG A 96 15.68 12.55 2.33
N ASP A 97 16.62 12.61 1.39
CA ASP A 97 17.59 11.53 1.21
C ASP A 97 18.51 11.37 2.43
N THR A 98 19.01 10.17 2.66
CA THR A 98 19.92 9.87 3.79
C THR A 98 21.21 10.66 3.72
N SER A 99 21.73 10.95 2.52
CA SER A 99 22.92 11.76 2.32
C SER A 99 22.69 13.20 2.80
N TYR A 100 21.54 13.79 2.45
CA TYR A 100 21.15 15.10 2.93
C TYR A 100 21.04 15.15 4.45
N ILE A 101 20.43 14.15 5.08
CA ILE A 101 20.30 14.09 6.54
C ILE A 101 21.66 14.00 7.21
N SER A 102 22.59 13.26 6.62
CA SER A 102 23.94 13.10 7.15
C SER A 102 24.76 14.40 7.04
N GLU A 103 24.58 15.17 5.97
CA GLU A 103 25.19 16.48 5.79
C GLU A 103 24.53 17.55 6.68
N PHE A 104 23.22 17.53 6.80
CA PHE A 104 22.46 18.50 7.58
C PHE A 104 22.74 18.38 9.09
N ASN A 105 22.86 17.16 9.60
CA ASN A 105 23.11 16.91 11.02
C ASN A 105 24.24 15.90 11.25
N PRO A 106 25.51 16.23 10.87
CA PRO A 106 26.64 15.32 10.99
C PRO A 106 27.00 14.98 12.43
N THR A 107 26.79 15.92 13.36
CA THR A 107 27.13 15.77 14.79
C THR A 107 26.01 15.15 15.63
N GLY A 108 24.84 14.91 15.05
CA GLY A 108 23.69 14.44 15.80
C GLY A 108 23.08 15.48 16.73
N ALA A 109 23.24 16.78 16.41
CA ALA A 109 22.68 17.88 17.18
C ALA A 109 21.20 17.68 17.48
N GLN A 110 20.81 17.97 18.73
CA GLN A 110 19.43 17.79 19.18
C GLN A 110 18.57 19.00 18.84
N GLY A 111 17.30 18.74 18.57
CA GLY A 111 16.30 19.75 18.27
C GLY A 111 15.00 19.13 17.79
N LEU A 112 14.02 19.98 17.49
CA LEU A 112 12.77 19.53 16.89
C LEU A 112 13.04 18.89 15.53
N PRO A 113 12.71 17.60 15.32
CA PRO A 113 12.87 16.93 14.03
C PRO A 113 12.12 17.64 12.90
N LYS A 114 12.78 17.85 11.77
CA LYS A 114 12.21 18.50 10.57
C LYS A 114 12.25 17.59 9.36
N TYR A 115 13.16 16.64 9.35
CA TYR A 115 13.41 15.75 8.22
C TYR A 115 13.44 14.31 8.68
N PHE A 116 13.01 13.40 7.79
CA PHE A 116 13.16 11.96 7.99
C PHE A 116 13.63 11.29 6.69
N SER A 117 14.26 10.13 6.83
CA SER A 117 14.59 9.23 5.73
C SER A 117 14.45 7.79 6.17
N TYR A 118 14.37 6.89 5.21
CA TYR A 118 14.55 5.47 5.47
C TYR A 118 16.04 5.18 5.68
N TRP A 119 16.40 4.66 6.85
CA TRP A 119 17.76 4.18 7.10
C TRP A 119 17.93 2.77 6.59
N ASP A 120 16.96 1.92 6.90
CA ASP A 120 16.78 0.58 6.38
C ASP A 120 15.28 0.27 6.24
N GLU A 121 14.94 -0.98 5.93
CA GLU A 121 13.56 -1.42 5.69
C GLU A 121 12.63 -1.19 6.88
N ASN A 122 13.16 -1.20 8.12
CA ASN A 122 12.38 -1.11 9.36
C ASN A 122 12.74 0.11 10.23
N THR A 123 13.67 0.94 9.81
CA THR A 123 14.20 2.04 10.62
C THR A 123 14.12 3.36 9.88
N LEU A 124 13.60 4.38 10.55
CA LEU A 124 13.71 5.76 10.09
C LEU A 124 14.85 6.47 10.80
N VAL A 125 15.50 7.37 10.09
CA VAL A 125 16.44 8.36 10.65
C VAL A 125 15.78 9.72 10.67
N LEU A 126 15.90 10.42 11.80
CA LEU A 126 15.37 11.77 12.01
C LEU A 126 16.49 12.81 12.07
N ALA A 127 16.20 14.01 11.61
CA ALA A 127 17.10 15.14 11.73
C ALA A 127 16.32 16.46 11.96
N PRO A 128 16.76 17.30 12.92
CA PRO A 128 17.68 17.03 14.03
C PRO A 128 17.31 15.82 14.90
N THR A 129 18.24 15.34 15.71
CA THR A 129 17.95 14.33 16.73
C THR A 129 16.92 14.88 17.72
N PRO A 130 15.87 14.13 18.11
CA PRO A 130 14.87 14.61 19.03
C PRO A 130 15.48 15.13 20.34
N ASP A 131 15.13 16.34 20.75
CA ASP A 131 15.58 16.98 22.01
C ASP A 131 14.72 16.60 23.19
N GLN A 132 13.51 16.12 22.96
CA GLN A 132 12.56 15.62 23.95
C GLN A 132 11.74 14.46 23.39
N ASN A 133 10.91 13.87 24.23
CA ASN A 133 9.98 12.84 23.78
C ASN A 133 8.85 13.47 22.98
N TYR A 134 8.61 12.93 21.79
CA TYR A 134 7.52 13.32 20.90
C TYR A 134 6.65 12.12 20.54
N ASN A 135 5.39 12.37 20.25
CA ASN A 135 4.57 11.38 19.59
C ASN A 135 4.65 11.57 18.07
N MET A 136 5.10 10.53 17.36
CA MET A 136 5.19 10.51 15.89
C MET A 136 3.98 9.82 15.32
N GLN A 137 3.34 10.47 14.37
CA GLN A 137 2.24 9.93 13.60
C GLN A 137 2.67 9.74 12.15
N ILE A 138 2.50 8.53 11.64
CA ILE A 138 2.81 8.17 10.26
C ILE A 138 1.52 7.80 9.54
N ASN A 139 1.33 8.36 8.36
CA ASN A 139 0.32 7.96 7.41
C ASN A 139 1.00 7.21 6.27
N TYR A 140 0.66 5.95 6.09
CA TYR A 140 1.34 5.05 5.16
C TYR A 140 0.38 4.16 4.40
N ILE A 141 0.86 3.58 3.32
CA ILE A 141 0.16 2.54 2.57
C ILE A 141 0.71 1.19 3.01
N LEU A 142 -0.19 0.35 3.52
CA LEU A 142 0.12 -1.01 3.92
C LEU A 142 0.01 -1.96 2.73
N LYS A 143 0.95 -2.92 2.61
CA LYS A 143 0.76 -4.08 1.75
C LYS A 143 -0.35 -4.95 2.35
N PRO A 144 -1.48 -5.12 1.66
CA PRO A 144 -2.59 -5.89 2.22
C PRO A 144 -2.20 -7.35 2.38
N ALA A 145 -2.77 -8.00 3.38
CA ALA A 145 -2.70 -9.46 3.48
C ALA A 145 -3.44 -10.08 2.29
N GLY A 146 -2.79 -10.99 1.57
CA GLY A 146 -3.36 -11.66 0.41
C GLY A 146 -4.56 -12.54 0.75
N LEU A 147 -5.36 -12.85 -0.26
CA LEU A 147 -6.51 -13.75 -0.14
C LEU A 147 -6.02 -15.18 0.08
N SER A 148 -6.48 -15.83 1.13
CA SER A 148 -6.03 -17.16 1.53
C SER A 148 -7.08 -17.92 2.34
N VAL A 149 -6.77 -19.15 2.72
CA VAL A 149 -7.64 -19.94 3.62
C VAL A 149 -7.84 -19.24 4.98
N SER A 150 -6.82 -18.56 5.50
CA SER A 150 -6.88 -17.83 6.77
C SER A 150 -7.45 -16.43 6.62
N ASN A 151 -7.30 -15.81 5.45
CA ASN A 151 -7.86 -14.51 5.09
C ASN A 151 -8.85 -14.69 3.94
N THR A 152 -10.07 -15.07 4.28
CA THR A 152 -11.08 -15.55 3.32
C THR A 152 -11.67 -14.46 2.44
N THR A 153 -11.47 -13.18 2.78
CA THR A 153 -11.98 -12.04 2.00
C THR A 153 -10.97 -10.90 2.06
N THR A 154 -10.72 -10.25 0.92
CA THR A 154 -9.91 -9.05 0.82
C THR A 154 -10.73 -7.93 0.18
N TYR A 155 -10.20 -6.71 0.22
CA TYR A 155 -10.83 -5.60 -0.50
C TYR A 155 -10.99 -5.91 -1.98
N LEU A 156 -9.96 -6.47 -2.63
CA LEU A 156 -10.01 -6.84 -4.03
C LEU A 156 -11.06 -7.93 -4.30
N SER A 157 -11.18 -8.91 -3.40
CA SER A 157 -12.16 -9.99 -3.56
C SER A 157 -13.61 -9.55 -3.39
N THR A 158 -13.86 -8.42 -2.70
CA THR A 158 -15.21 -7.87 -2.50
C THR A 158 -15.56 -6.82 -3.54
N GLU A 159 -14.74 -5.81 -3.72
CA GLU A 159 -15.04 -4.65 -4.57
C GLU A 159 -14.61 -4.86 -6.04
N PHE A 160 -13.59 -5.68 -6.28
CA PHE A 160 -13.04 -5.93 -7.61
C PHE A 160 -13.04 -7.42 -7.98
N SER A 161 -14.07 -8.15 -7.55
CA SER A 161 -14.15 -9.61 -7.67
C SER A 161 -14.04 -10.12 -9.12
N ASN A 162 -14.63 -9.42 -10.08
CA ASN A 162 -14.57 -9.80 -11.49
C ASN A 162 -13.16 -9.63 -12.07
N GLY A 163 -12.51 -8.49 -11.79
CA GLY A 163 -11.14 -8.26 -12.27
C GLY A 163 -10.15 -9.25 -11.66
N LEU A 164 -10.28 -9.53 -10.36
CA LEU A 164 -9.46 -10.55 -9.69
C LEU A 164 -9.66 -11.94 -10.34
N THR A 165 -10.91 -12.32 -10.65
CA THR A 165 -11.20 -13.58 -11.35
C THR A 165 -10.51 -13.61 -12.71
N TYR A 166 -10.65 -12.55 -13.51
CA TYR A 166 -10.05 -12.53 -14.85
C TYR A 166 -8.53 -12.53 -14.81
N ALA A 167 -7.91 -11.83 -13.87
CA ALA A 167 -6.46 -11.88 -13.67
C ALA A 167 -6.00 -13.31 -13.32
N CYS A 168 -6.69 -13.98 -12.39
CA CYS A 168 -6.39 -15.38 -12.07
C CYS A 168 -6.59 -16.33 -13.27
N LEU A 169 -7.60 -16.10 -14.11
CA LEU A 169 -7.84 -16.92 -15.31
C LEU A 169 -6.74 -16.76 -16.36
N VAL A 170 -6.15 -15.57 -16.51
CA VAL A 170 -5.00 -15.37 -17.40
C VAL A 170 -3.83 -16.26 -16.96
N GLU A 171 -3.51 -16.27 -15.65
CA GLU A 171 -2.46 -17.13 -15.10
C GLU A 171 -2.81 -18.62 -15.23
N ALA A 172 -4.06 -18.99 -14.94
CA ALA A 172 -4.53 -20.38 -15.04
C ALA A 172 -4.44 -20.93 -16.48
N PHE A 173 -4.90 -20.17 -17.47
CA PHE A 173 -4.78 -20.58 -18.89
C PHE A 173 -3.32 -20.56 -19.36
N GLY A 174 -2.48 -19.67 -18.84
CA GLY A 174 -1.04 -19.69 -19.08
C GLY A 174 -0.40 -20.96 -18.54
N PHE A 175 -0.75 -21.40 -17.33
CA PHE A 175 -0.28 -22.63 -16.72
C PHE A 175 -0.70 -23.88 -17.49
N LEU A 176 -1.94 -23.93 -17.96
CA LEU A 176 -2.47 -25.04 -18.76
C LEU A 176 -1.93 -25.05 -20.20
N LYS A 177 -1.14 -24.07 -20.59
CA LYS A 177 -0.74 -23.86 -22.00
C LYS A 177 -1.95 -23.84 -22.94
N GLY A 178 -3.03 -23.19 -22.46
CA GLY A 178 -4.27 -23.08 -23.20
C GLY A 178 -4.15 -22.28 -24.49
N PRO A 179 -5.24 -22.23 -25.29
CA PRO A 179 -5.26 -21.48 -26.54
C PRO A 179 -4.94 -19.99 -26.31
N ALA A 180 -4.13 -19.40 -27.18
CA ALA A 180 -3.69 -18.01 -27.06
C ALA A 180 -4.87 -17.00 -27.11
N ASP A 181 -5.91 -17.32 -27.84
CA ASP A 181 -7.14 -16.54 -27.96
C ASP A 181 -7.91 -16.48 -26.62
N MET A 182 -7.92 -17.54 -25.82
CA MET A 182 -8.53 -17.54 -24.49
C MET A 182 -7.75 -16.66 -23.52
N ILE A 183 -6.42 -16.72 -23.57
CA ILE A 183 -5.56 -15.85 -22.76
C ILE A 183 -5.81 -14.37 -23.14
N GLN A 184 -5.82 -14.05 -24.42
CA GLN A 184 -6.10 -12.70 -24.91
C GLN A 184 -7.52 -12.23 -24.55
N TYR A 185 -8.50 -13.12 -24.61
CA TYR A 185 -9.87 -12.82 -24.22
C TYR A 185 -9.96 -12.41 -22.74
N TYR A 186 -9.40 -13.21 -21.82
CA TYR A 186 -9.43 -12.88 -20.39
C TYR A 186 -8.55 -11.68 -20.05
N GLU A 187 -7.43 -11.50 -20.75
CA GLU A 187 -6.63 -10.29 -20.62
C GLU A 187 -7.42 -9.04 -21.03
N GLY A 188 -8.16 -9.10 -22.14
CA GLY A 188 -9.04 -8.00 -22.56
C GLY A 188 -10.15 -7.70 -21.55
N LYS A 189 -10.75 -8.74 -20.95
CA LYS A 189 -11.74 -8.59 -19.87
C LYS A 189 -11.15 -7.99 -18.60
N TYR A 190 -9.94 -8.40 -18.23
CA TYR A 190 -9.21 -7.83 -17.11
C TYR A 190 -8.94 -6.35 -17.33
N GLN A 191 -8.40 -5.97 -18.49
CA GLN A 191 -8.10 -4.57 -18.80
C GLN A 191 -9.36 -3.69 -18.80
N GLN A 192 -10.46 -4.19 -19.33
CA GLN A 192 -11.75 -3.48 -19.30
C GLN A 192 -12.24 -3.27 -17.85
N ALA A 193 -12.17 -4.30 -17.02
CA ALA A 193 -12.56 -4.21 -15.61
C ALA A 193 -11.63 -3.25 -14.85
N LEU A 194 -10.32 -3.30 -15.11
CA LEU A 194 -9.30 -2.47 -14.49
C LEU A 194 -9.51 -0.98 -14.79
N GLN A 195 -9.89 -0.63 -16.01
CA GLN A 195 -10.20 0.76 -16.39
C GLN A 195 -11.34 1.32 -15.53
N GLY A 196 -12.44 0.56 -15.39
CA GLY A 196 -13.57 0.97 -14.53
C GLY A 196 -13.15 1.16 -13.08
N PHE A 197 -12.41 0.22 -12.53
CA PHE A 197 -11.92 0.27 -11.16
C PHE A 197 -10.94 1.44 -10.94
N SER A 198 -10.04 1.68 -11.87
CA SER A 198 -9.09 2.82 -11.82
C SER A 198 -9.81 4.17 -11.79
N ILE A 199 -10.86 4.34 -12.62
CA ILE A 199 -11.69 5.56 -12.62
C ILE A 199 -12.38 5.75 -11.26
N GLU A 200 -12.90 4.68 -10.68
CA GLU A 200 -13.52 4.73 -9.36
C GLU A 200 -12.53 5.15 -8.27
N GLN A 201 -11.31 4.57 -8.27
CA GLN A 201 -10.25 4.94 -7.31
C GLN A 201 -9.80 6.39 -7.49
N MET A 202 -9.67 6.88 -8.72
CA MET A 202 -9.39 8.29 -8.99
C MET A 202 -10.51 9.21 -8.52
N GLY A 203 -11.77 8.79 -8.62
CA GLY A 203 -12.92 9.53 -8.11
C GLY A 203 -12.88 9.74 -6.60
N ARG A 204 -12.39 8.75 -5.85
CA ARG A 204 -12.16 8.85 -4.39
C ARG A 204 -11.06 9.85 -4.05
N ARG A 205 -9.99 9.93 -4.85
CA ARG A 205 -8.89 10.90 -4.67
C ARG A 205 -9.30 12.34 -4.96
N ARG A 206 -10.16 12.57 -5.93
CA ARG A 206 -10.59 13.93 -6.31
C ARG A 206 -11.33 14.68 -5.22
N ARG A 207 -11.89 13.99 -4.23
CA ARG A 207 -12.51 14.62 -3.06
C ARG A 207 -11.50 15.26 -2.10
N ASP A 208 -10.22 14.94 -2.25
CA ASP A 208 -9.12 15.41 -1.39
C ASP A 208 -8.20 16.41 -2.11
N GLU A 209 -8.75 17.18 -3.04
CA GLU A 209 -7.99 18.16 -3.86
C GLU A 209 -7.30 19.25 -3.03
N PHE A 210 -7.70 19.44 -1.78
CA PHE A 210 -7.07 20.40 -0.87
C PHE A 210 -5.76 19.92 -0.24
N THR A 211 -5.47 18.63 -0.25
CA THR A 211 -4.27 18.07 0.39
C THR A 211 -3.01 18.14 -0.49
N GLN A 212 -3.14 18.39 -1.78
CA GLN A 212 -1.99 18.44 -2.69
C GLN A 212 -1.40 19.83 -2.91
N GLY A 213 -1.89 20.86 -2.24
CA GLY A 213 -1.27 22.20 -2.23
C GLY A 213 -1.15 22.91 -3.60
N SER A 214 -1.75 22.37 -4.64
CA SER A 214 -1.76 22.98 -5.95
C SER A 214 -3.05 23.79 -6.14
N PRO A 215 -3.03 25.12 -6.15
CA PRO A 215 -4.20 25.91 -6.47
C PRO A 215 -4.66 25.56 -7.88
N ARG A 216 -5.93 25.21 -8.04
CA ARG A 216 -6.54 25.06 -9.37
C ARG A 216 -6.37 26.38 -10.13
N ILE A 217 -5.62 26.36 -11.19
CA ILE A 217 -5.64 27.43 -12.19
C ILE A 217 -7.00 27.30 -12.90
N GLN A 218 -7.94 28.20 -12.57
CA GLN A 218 -9.16 28.32 -13.35
C GLN A 218 -8.75 28.85 -14.73
N THR A 219 -8.75 27.96 -15.72
CA THR A 219 -8.72 28.38 -17.12
C THR A 219 -10.03 29.17 -17.37
N LYS A 220 -9.92 30.48 -17.49
CA LYS A 220 -11.01 31.30 -18.01
C LYS A 220 -11.37 30.77 -19.40
N GLN A 221 -12.63 30.35 -19.56
CA GLN A 221 -13.26 30.21 -20.88
C GLN A 221 -13.42 31.54 -21.54
#